data_9296f2d6242d8dcdd0de524e45b0da3d
#
_entry.id   9296f2d6242d8dcdd0de524e45b0da3d
#
_cell.length_a   1.000
_cell.length_b   1.000
_cell.length_c   1.000
_cell.angle_alpha   90.00
_cell.angle_beta   90.00
_cell.angle_gamma   90.00
#
_symmetry.space_group_name_H-M   'P 1'
#
loop_
_entity.id
_entity.type
_entity.pdbx_description
1 polymer ?
#
loop_
_entity_poly.entity_id
_entity_poly.type
_entity_poly.pdbx_seq_one_letter_code
_entity_poly.pdbx_strand_id
1 'polypeptide(L)'
;MVSYPPPDDEEAPRIQRVSARYQPEADDDDGYADPVRVARPSPSTDPTLGLLVSFALSLGLIALIPNSADLRYTLISLALLGFAGFAWLFGSMDRIGRESPVNLAWGAGFALLVGIPVFIAGGGILTAATRQLFRTGIEGTVMPLPGGVVLAYLVFVIPTAETLMFRGLLQSGRSFLTVGIAGSLWSALFFLPMIDLSRFPVVALILAILLTLFNMTYAYVRQRNGLAAAWIAQVLINVLVFYLPYSMG
;
A
#
# COMPACT_ATOMS: atom_id res chain seq x y z
N MET A 1 15.79 46.39 -54.84
CA MET A 1 15.73 44.95 -54.92
C MET A 1 16.85 44.36 -54.02
N VAL A 2 16.51 43.97 -52.85
CA VAL A 2 17.48 43.34 -51.90
C VAL A 2 17.28 41.84 -52.04
N SER A 3 18.32 41.16 -52.55
CA SER A 3 18.36 39.72 -52.71
C SER A 3 18.70 39.08 -51.35
N TYR A 4 17.80 38.27 -50.80
CA TYR A 4 18.05 37.42 -49.64
C TYR A 4 18.77 36.15 -50.10
N PRO A 5 19.83 35.71 -49.42
CA PRO A 5 20.41 34.39 -49.66
C PRO A 5 19.50 33.29 -49.08
N PRO A 6 19.51 32.05 -49.66
CA PRO A 6 18.72 30.95 -49.15
C PRO A 6 19.27 30.50 -47.79
N PRO A 7 18.42 29.95 -46.92
CA PRO A 7 18.84 29.44 -45.62
C PRO A 7 19.69 28.17 -45.78
N ASP A 8 20.76 28.10 -45.01
CA ASP A 8 21.66 26.96 -44.94
C ASP A 8 20.94 25.70 -44.38
N ASP A 9 20.97 24.62 -45.17
CA ASP A 9 20.41 23.29 -44.83
C ASP A 9 21.30 22.50 -43.85
N GLU A 10 21.70 23.08 -42.74
CA GLU A 10 22.46 22.40 -41.71
C GLU A 10 21.80 22.55 -40.35
N GLU A 11 20.78 21.73 -40.09
CA GLU A 11 20.48 21.23 -38.75
C GLU A 11 19.29 20.24 -38.79
N ALA A 12 19.51 19.06 -39.39
CA ALA A 12 18.62 17.93 -39.15
C ALA A 12 19.00 17.29 -37.79
N PRO A 13 18.01 17.10 -36.87
CA PRO A 13 18.32 16.63 -35.53
C PRO A 13 18.86 15.20 -35.51
N ARG A 14 19.97 15.01 -34.77
CA ARG A 14 20.70 13.75 -34.54
C ARG A 14 19.89 12.69 -33.76
N ILE A 15 18.63 12.46 -34.02
CA ILE A 15 17.81 11.49 -33.27
C ILE A 15 17.73 10.10 -33.95
N GLN A 16 18.33 9.92 -35.13
CA GLN A 16 18.19 8.64 -35.86
C GLN A 16 19.42 7.71 -35.81
N ARG A 17 20.36 7.85 -34.90
CA ARG A 17 21.55 6.98 -34.86
C ARG A 17 21.67 6.01 -33.67
N VAL A 18 20.63 5.71 -32.94
CA VAL A 18 20.72 4.74 -31.83
C VAL A 18 20.09 3.39 -32.15
N SER A 19 19.31 3.26 -33.22
CA SER A 19 18.63 2.02 -33.57
C SER A 19 19.35 1.11 -34.62
N ALA A 20 20.55 1.49 -35.07
CA ALA A 20 21.25 0.78 -36.17
C ALA A 20 22.43 -0.10 -35.69
N ARG A 21 22.44 -0.57 -34.45
CA ARG A 21 23.59 -1.36 -33.92
C ARG A 21 23.18 -2.71 -33.31
N TYR A 22 22.12 -3.32 -33.82
CA TYR A 22 21.86 -4.72 -33.55
C TYR A 22 21.24 -5.36 -34.81
N GLN A 23 22.06 -5.53 -35.86
CA GLN A 23 21.83 -6.60 -36.82
C GLN A 23 22.64 -7.79 -36.29
N PRO A 24 21.98 -8.87 -35.83
CA PRO A 24 22.67 -10.14 -35.70
C PRO A 24 23.07 -10.58 -37.14
N GLU A 25 24.35 -10.87 -37.36
CA GLU A 25 24.82 -11.59 -38.53
C GLU A 25 23.91 -12.80 -38.71
N ALA A 26 23.32 -12.91 -39.91
CA ALA A 26 22.58 -14.07 -40.31
C ALA A 26 23.56 -15.20 -40.52
N ASP A 27 23.82 -15.99 -39.47
CA ASP A 27 24.31 -17.35 -39.66
C ASP A 27 23.12 -18.15 -40.21
N ASP A 28 23.29 -18.59 -41.47
CA ASP A 28 22.40 -19.51 -42.16
C ASP A 28 22.46 -20.91 -41.50
N ASP A 29 21.88 -21.01 -40.32
CA ASP A 29 21.61 -22.30 -39.72
C ASP A 29 20.08 -22.40 -39.55
N ASP A 30 19.44 -23.28 -40.35
CA ASP A 30 18.01 -23.55 -40.39
C ASP A 30 17.46 -24.13 -39.07
N GLY A 31 17.86 -23.55 -37.96
CA GLY A 31 17.33 -23.80 -36.64
C GLY A 31 16.04 -23.02 -36.45
N TYR A 32 14.92 -23.70 -36.44
CA TYR A 32 13.65 -23.19 -35.86
C TYR A 32 13.94 -22.43 -34.57
N ALA A 33 13.91 -21.14 -34.64
CA ALA A 33 13.94 -20.30 -33.41
C ALA A 33 12.72 -20.70 -32.61
N ASP A 34 12.93 -21.45 -31.54
CA ASP A 34 11.91 -21.71 -30.54
C ASP A 34 11.30 -20.37 -30.16
N PRO A 35 9.97 -20.21 -30.28
CA PRO A 35 9.34 -18.96 -29.87
C PRO A 35 9.76 -18.71 -28.41
N VAL A 36 10.36 -17.54 -28.16
CA VAL A 36 10.77 -17.10 -26.82
C VAL A 36 9.60 -17.41 -25.90
N ARG A 37 9.73 -18.50 -25.14
CA ARG A 37 8.75 -18.85 -24.10
C ARG A 37 8.81 -17.72 -23.08
N VAL A 38 7.91 -16.76 -23.22
CA VAL A 38 7.64 -15.81 -22.15
C VAL A 38 7.29 -16.69 -20.96
N ALA A 39 8.22 -16.79 -20.01
CA ALA A 39 8.04 -17.56 -18.80
C ALA A 39 6.76 -17.04 -18.14
N ARG A 40 5.67 -17.81 -18.24
CA ARG A 40 4.46 -17.51 -17.49
C ARG A 40 4.85 -17.56 -16.03
N PRO A 41 4.57 -16.50 -15.24
CA PRO A 41 4.83 -16.55 -13.81
C PRO A 41 4.19 -17.81 -13.25
N SER A 42 4.95 -18.59 -12.49
CA SER A 42 4.43 -19.81 -11.88
C SER A 42 3.24 -19.46 -10.98
N PRO A 43 2.17 -20.27 -10.96
CA PRO A 43 0.99 -20.00 -10.11
C PRO A 43 1.33 -19.85 -8.62
N SER A 44 2.46 -20.40 -8.17
CA SER A 44 2.96 -20.33 -6.79
C SER A 44 3.49 -18.94 -6.39
N THR A 45 3.69 -18.03 -7.34
CA THR A 45 4.20 -16.66 -7.08
C THR A 45 3.12 -15.59 -7.30
N ASP A 46 1.86 -15.97 -7.56
CA ASP A 46 0.78 -15.01 -7.75
C ASP A 46 0.41 -14.34 -6.40
N PRO A 47 0.64 -13.02 -6.26
CA PRO A 47 0.32 -12.29 -5.05
C PRO A 47 -1.18 -12.30 -4.72
N THR A 48 -2.03 -12.57 -5.69
CA THR A 48 -3.49 -12.65 -5.52
C THR A 48 -3.88 -13.80 -4.59
N LEU A 49 -3.18 -14.93 -4.65
CA LEU A 49 -3.45 -16.05 -3.73
C LEU A 49 -3.18 -15.65 -2.27
N GLY A 50 -2.02 -15.02 -2.00
CA GLY A 50 -1.67 -14.52 -0.67
C GLY A 50 -2.70 -13.52 -0.15
N LEU A 51 -3.20 -12.64 -1.03
CA LEU A 51 -4.25 -11.70 -0.70
C LEU A 51 -5.56 -12.43 -0.32
N LEU A 52 -6.03 -13.37 -1.12
CA LEU A 52 -7.25 -14.15 -0.83
C LEU A 52 -7.16 -14.91 0.48
N VAL A 53 -6.02 -15.56 0.75
CA VAL A 53 -5.81 -16.27 2.02
C VAL A 53 -5.84 -15.28 3.20
N SER A 54 -5.22 -14.11 3.05
CA SER A 54 -5.24 -13.07 4.09
C SER A 54 -6.66 -12.55 4.35
N PHE A 55 -7.48 -12.37 3.31
CA PHE A 55 -8.89 -12.01 3.45
C PHE A 55 -9.69 -13.10 4.17
N ALA A 56 -9.50 -14.36 3.79
CA ALA A 56 -10.17 -15.50 4.42
C ALA A 56 -9.78 -15.63 5.90
N LEU A 57 -8.49 -15.46 6.22
CA LEU A 57 -7.99 -15.45 7.58
C LEU A 57 -8.61 -14.29 8.39
N SER A 58 -8.65 -13.09 7.82
CA SER A 58 -9.25 -11.93 8.49
C SER A 58 -10.72 -12.17 8.82
N LEU A 59 -11.50 -12.73 7.89
CA LEU A 59 -12.91 -13.11 8.11
C LEU A 59 -13.05 -14.18 9.19
N GLY A 60 -12.23 -15.22 9.14
CA GLY A 60 -12.26 -16.29 10.14
C GLY A 60 -11.93 -15.79 11.55
N LEU A 61 -10.96 -14.89 11.68
CA LEU A 61 -10.57 -14.34 12.98
C LEU A 61 -11.64 -13.38 13.55
N ILE A 62 -12.51 -12.78 12.74
CA ILE A 62 -13.66 -12.00 13.25
C ILE A 62 -14.56 -12.89 14.11
N ALA A 63 -14.86 -14.10 13.64
CA ALA A 63 -15.72 -15.03 14.33
C ALA A 63 -15.05 -15.71 15.55
N LEU A 64 -13.76 -16.02 15.43
CA LEU A 64 -13.01 -16.76 16.45
C LEU A 64 -12.56 -15.89 17.63
N ILE A 65 -12.15 -14.64 17.37
CA ILE A 65 -11.63 -13.72 18.39
C ILE A 65 -12.25 -12.31 18.23
N PRO A 66 -13.55 -12.17 18.47
CA PRO A 66 -14.28 -10.93 18.15
C PRO A 66 -13.85 -9.72 19.01
N ASN A 67 -13.33 -9.96 20.21
CA ASN A 67 -13.06 -8.90 21.19
C ASN A 67 -11.57 -8.62 21.44
N SER A 68 -10.65 -9.26 20.70
CA SER A 68 -9.20 -9.10 20.91
C SER A 68 -8.56 -8.46 19.69
N ALA A 69 -8.54 -7.12 19.65
CA ALA A 69 -7.92 -6.37 18.57
C ALA A 69 -6.41 -6.66 18.44
N ASP A 70 -5.71 -6.74 19.56
CA ASP A 70 -4.28 -7.04 19.65
C ASP A 70 -3.92 -8.38 19.01
N LEU A 71 -4.58 -9.46 19.44
CA LEU A 71 -4.33 -10.78 18.87
C LEU A 71 -4.68 -10.85 17.39
N ARG A 72 -5.83 -10.26 16.99
CA ARG A 72 -6.27 -10.24 15.62
C ARG A 72 -5.31 -9.44 14.72
N TYR A 73 -4.90 -8.25 15.16
CA TYR A 73 -3.96 -7.41 14.39
C TYR A 73 -2.59 -8.08 14.27
N THR A 74 -2.12 -8.73 15.32
CA THR A 74 -0.86 -9.49 15.31
C THR A 74 -0.92 -10.63 14.31
N LEU A 75 -1.91 -11.51 14.40
CA LEU A 75 -2.01 -12.70 13.55
C LEU A 75 -2.16 -12.34 12.08
N ILE A 76 -3.00 -11.35 11.77
CA ILE A 76 -3.21 -10.90 10.41
C ILE A 76 -1.94 -10.25 9.84
N SER A 77 -1.28 -9.38 10.62
CA SER A 77 -0.04 -8.74 10.18
C SER A 77 1.09 -9.75 9.97
N LEU A 78 1.21 -10.77 10.82
CA LEU A 78 2.15 -11.85 10.63
C LEU A 78 1.87 -12.65 9.35
N ALA A 79 0.61 -12.92 9.04
CA ALA A 79 0.25 -13.57 7.77
C ALA A 79 0.64 -12.73 6.56
N LEU A 80 0.33 -11.44 6.55
CA LEU A 80 0.73 -10.52 5.48
C LEU A 80 2.25 -10.45 5.32
N LEU A 81 2.99 -10.31 6.44
CA LEU A 81 4.45 -10.29 6.44
C LEU A 81 5.03 -11.62 5.95
N GLY A 82 4.42 -12.74 6.33
CA GLY A 82 4.79 -14.07 5.86
C GLY A 82 4.68 -14.15 4.34
N PHE A 83 3.54 -13.78 3.75
CA PHE A 83 3.37 -13.78 2.29
C PHE A 83 4.32 -12.81 1.60
N ALA A 84 4.52 -11.61 2.13
CA ALA A 84 5.46 -10.64 1.57
C ALA A 84 6.90 -11.15 1.64
N GLY A 85 7.30 -11.78 2.75
CA GLY A 85 8.61 -12.39 2.94
C GLY A 85 8.85 -13.55 1.97
N PHE A 86 7.87 -14.44 1.79
CA PHE A 86 7.92 -15.51 0.79
C PHE A 86 8.11 -14.94 -0.63
N ALA A 87 7.30 -13.96 -1.01
CA ALA A 87 7.41 -13.32 -2.32
C ALA A 87 8.77 -12.65 -2.53
N TRP A 88 9.34 -12.04 -1.50
CA TRP A 88 10.67 -11.45 -1.56
C TRP A 88 11.77 -12.49 -1.73
N LEU A 89 11.71 -13.60 -0.99
CA LEU A 89 12.67 -14.71 -1.10
C LEU A 89 12.67 -15.35 -2.48
N PHE A 90 11.51 -15.46 -3.11
CA PHE A 90 11.37 -16.03 -4.46
C PHE A 90 11.51 -15.01 -5.60
N GLY A 91 11.96 -13.77 -5.28
CA GLY A 91 12.27 -12.74 -6.28
C GLY A 91 11.06 -12.10 -6.95
N SER A 92 9.85 -12.26 -6.38
CA SER A 92 8.61 -11.69 -6.92
C SER A 92 8.39 -10.22 -6.56
N MET A 93 9.22 -9.66 -5.68
CA MET A 93 9.16 -8.24 -5.32
C MET A 93 10.25 -7.45 -6.04
N ASP A 94 9.89 -6.28 -6.54
CA ASP A 94 10.87 -5.29 -6.95
C ASP A 94 11.80 -4.97 -5.77
N ARG A 95 13.10 -4.96 -6.05
CA ARG A 95 14.07 -4.58 -5.01
C ARG A 95 13.73 -3.18 -4.51
N ILE A 96 13.70 -3.01 -3.20
CA ILE A 96 13.55 -1.70 -2.57
C ILE A 96 14.78 -0.89 -2.99
N GLY A 97 14.59 0.01 -3.97
CA GLY A 97 15.65 0.90 -4.45
C GLY A 97 15.97 1.95 -3.38
N ARG A 98 17.15 2.58 -3.50
CA ARG A 98 17.45 3.77 -2.69
C ARG A 98 16.55 4.91 -3.18
N GLU A 99 15.58 5.28 -2.37
CA GLU A 99 14.73 6.43 -2.65
C GLU A 99 15.44 7.72 -2.23
N SER A 100 15.23 8.79 -3.02
CA SER A 100 15.81 10.08 -2.69
C SER A 100 15.11 10.68 -1.46
N PRO A 101 15.80 11.48 -0.63
CA PRO A 101 15.17 12.19 0.49
C PRO A 101 14.00 13.08 0.05
N VAL A 102 14.02 13.59 -1.17
CA VAL A 102 12.92 14.38 -1.74
C VAL A 102 11.66 13.54 -1.89
N ASN A 103 11.77 12.29 -2.33
CA ASN A 103 10.62 11.38 -2.42
C ASN A 103 10.02 11.08 -1.05
N LEU A 104 10.86 10.89 -0.03
CA LEU A 104 10.40 10.71 1.35
C LEU A 104 9.66 11.95 1.87
N ALA A 105 10.19 13.14 1.58
CA ALA A 105 9.54 14.40 1.92
C ALA A 105 8.17 14.56 1.24
N TRP A 106 8.04 14.15 -0.03
CA TRP A 106 6.74 14.10 -0.71
C TRP A 106 5.77 13.14 -0.06
N GLY A 107 6.22 11.95 0.37
CA GLY A 107 5.40 11.02 1.15
C GLY A 107 4.86 11.65 2.42
N ALA A 108 5.72 12.33 3.17
CA ALA A 108 5.32 13.08 4.36
C ALA A 108 4.36 14.24 4.02
N GLY A 109 4.64 15.00 2.95
CA GLY A 109 3.79 16.11 2.49
C GLY A 109 2.37 15.64 2.15
N PHE A 110 2.21 14.55 1.41
CA PHE A 110 0.89 13.98 1.12
C PHE A 110 0.17 13.50 2.40
N ALA A 111 0.91 12.91 3.33
CA ALA A 111 0.33 12.49 4.61
C ALA A 111 -0.20 13.67 5.42
N LEU A 112 0.54 14.75 5.49
CA LEU A 112 0.11 15.98 6.19
C LEU A 112 -1.07 16.64 5.47
N LEU A 113 -1.03 16.71 4.14
CA LEU A 113 -2.10 17.29 3.32
C LEU A 113 -3.45 16.59 3.54
N VAL A 114 -3.43 15.26 3.70
CA VAL A 114 -4.65 14.46 3.92
C VAL A 114 -4.94 14.30 5.42
N GLY A 115 -3.94 14.00 6.23
CA GLY A 115 -4.10 13.66 7.64
C GLY A 115 -4.52 14.83 8.52
N ILE A 116 -3.95 16.03 8.29
CA ILE A 116 -4.26 17.20 9.12
C ILE A 116 -5.73 17.64 8.97
N PRO A 117 -6.28 17.82 7.75
CA PRO A 117 -7.69 18.15 7.60
C PRO A 117 -8.63 17.11 8.22
N VAL A 118 -8.30 15.81 8.04
CA VAL A 118 -9.08 14.72 8.63
C VAL A 118 -9.03 14.75 10.15
N PHE A 119 -7.85 14.97 10.73
CA PHE A 119 -7.67 15.09 12.17
C PHE A 119 -8.48 16.27 12.76
N ILE A 120 -8.40 17.45 12.13
CA ILE A 120 -9.12 18.65 12.58
C ILE A 120 -10.63 18.47 12.44
N ALA A 121 -11.10 17.97 11.29
CA ALA A 121 -12.53 17.78 11.03
C ALA A 121 -13.14 16.61 11.81
N GLY A 122 -12.35 15.58 12.09
CA GLY A 122 -12.82 14.34 12.73
C GLY A 122 -13.02 14.45 14.25
N GLY A 123 -12.22 15.28 14.93
CA GLY A 123 -12.40 15.61 16.35
C GLY A 123 -12.82 14.42 17.24
N GLY A 124 -13.92 14.61 17.99
CA GLY A 124 -14.45 13.59 18.89
C GLY A 124 -14.91 12.29 18.22
N ILE A 125 -15.27 12.33 16.91
CA ILE A 125 -15.65 11.13 16.16
C ILE A 125 -14.45 10.20 16.03
N LEU A 126 -13.28 10.73 15.71
CA LEU A 126 -12.04 9.93 15.61
C LEU A 126 -11.64 9.38 16.97
N THR A 127 -11.77 10.17 18.04
CA THR A 127 -11.51 9.70 19.42
C THR A 127 -12.41 8.52 19.79
N ALA A 128 -13.71 8.62 19.52
CA ALA A 128 -14.65 7.55 19.79
C ALA A 128 -14.37 6.29 18.91
N ALA A 129 -14.08 6.49 17.62
CA ALA A 129 -13.78 5.41 16.70
C ALA A 129 -12.48 4.67 17.08
N THR A 130 -11.39 5.40 17.37
CA THR A 130 -10.09 4.81 17.70
C THR A 130 -10.13 4.02 18.99
N ARG A 131 -10.89 4.47 19.99
CA ARG A 131 -11.11 3.68 21.22
C ARG A 131 -11.85 2.37 20.96
N GLN A 132 -12.76 2.35 20.00
CA GLN A 132 -13.42 1.09 19.59
C GLN A 132 -12.47 0.15 18.82
N LEU A 133 -11.61 0.72 17.97
CA LEU A 133 -10.67 -0.04 17.15
C LEU A 133 -9.56 -0.72 17.96
N PHE A 134 -9.09 -0.07 19.03
CA PHE A 134 -7.95 -0.52 19.84
C PHE A 134 -8.39 -0.95 21.23
N ARG A 135 -9.19 -2.00 21.30
CA ARG A 135 -9.67 -2.59 22.55
C ARG A 135 -9.37 -4.08 22.59
N THR A 136 -9.15 -4.60 23.77
CA THR A 136 -9.01 -6.03 24.02
C THR A 136 -10.04 -6.49 25.04
N GLY A 137 -10.56 -7.70 24.87
CA GLY A 137 -11.51 -8.32 25.78
C GLY A 137 -10.90 -9.55 26.43
N ILE A 138 -10.84 -9.55 27.76
CA ILE A 138 -10.43 -10.70 28.57
C ILE A 138 -11.59 -11.02 29.50
N GLU A 139 -12.08 -12.25 29.45
CA GLU A 139 -13.11 -12.77 30.38
C GLU A 139 -14.37 -11.89 30.50
N GLY A 140 -14.84 -11.33 29.39
CA GLY A 140 -16.03 -10.49 29.35
C GLY A 140 -15.82 -9.01 29.67
N THR A 141 -14.60 -8.63 30.06
CA THR A 141 -14.24 -7.21 30.29
C THR A 141 -13.54 -6.65 29.07
N VAL A 142 -14.05 -5.56 28.51
CA VAL A 142 -13.45 -4.85 27.37
C VAL A 142 -12.67 -3.66 27.87
N MET A 143 -11.38 -3.61 27.56
CA MET A 143 -10.46 -2.56 27.98
C MET A 143 -9.74 -1.94 26.76
N PRO A 144 -9.40 -0.64 26.81
CA PRO A 144 -8.53 -0.03 25.80
C PRO A 144 -7.14 -0.65 25.88
N LEU A 145 -6.48 -0.82 24.73
CA LEU A 145 -5.08 -1.25 24.67
C LEU A 145 -4.16 -0.18 25.27
N PRO A 146 -3.02 -0.54 25.88
CA PRO A 146 -2.02 0.46 26.29
C PRO A 146 -1.55 1.31 25.12
N GLY A 147 -1.41 2.63 25.31
CA GLY A 147 -1.05 3.57 24.25
C GLY A 147 0.24 3.22 23.51
N GLY A 148 1.26 2.69 24.22
CA GLY A 148 2.50 2.21 23.60
C GLY A 148 2.28 1.03 22.64
N VAL A 149 1.34 0.13 22.96
CA VAL A 149 0.97 -0.99 22.11
C VAL A 149 0.28 -0.48 20.84
N VAL A 150 -0.67 0.45 21.00
CA VAL A 150 -1.36 1.07 19.85
C VAL A 150 -0.37 1.80 18.94
N LEU A 151 0.58 2.55 19.51
CA LEU A 151 1.63 3.22 18.75
C LEU A 151 2.48 2.21 17.97
N ALA A 152 2.89 1.10 18.61
CA ALA A 152 3.67 0.06 17.94
C ALA A 152 2.92 -0.56 16.74
N TYR A 153 1.62 -0.84 16.89
CA TYR A 153 0.79 -1.32 15.78
C TYR A 153 0.70 -0.30 14.66
N LEU A 154 0.44 0.97 14.96
CA LEU A 154 0.19 2.01 13.97
C LEU A 154 1.45 2.51 13.26
N VAL A 155 2.62 2.38 13.87
CA VAL A 155 3.90 2.83 13.30
C VAL A 155 4.66 1.71 12.64
N PHE A 156 4.72 0.53 13.25
CA PHE A 156 5.61 -0.54 12.80
C PHE A 156 4.86 -1.72 12.21
N VAL A 157 3.87 -2.26 12.91
CA VAL A 157 3.30 -3.57 12.55
C VAL A 157 2.39 -3.46 11.32
N ILE A 158 1.33 -2.67 11.41
CA ILE A 158 0.33 -2.54 10.35
C ILE A 158 0.93 -1.89 9.09
N PRO A 159 1.62 -0.72 9.17
CA PRO A 159 2.17 -0.09 7.97
C PRO A 159 3.19 -0.96 7.25
N THR A 160 4.03 -1.68 7.98
CA THR A 160 5.04 -2.54 7.37
C THR A 160 4.38 -3.72 6.65
N ALA A 161 3.46 -4.42 7.30
CA ALA A 161 2.76 -5.55 6.73
C ALA A 161 1.95 -5.16 5.47
N GLU A 162 1.15 -4.10 5.57
CA GLU A 162 0.32 -3.63 4.48
C GLU A 162 1.14 -3.02 3.33
N THR A 163 2.16 -2.21 3.65
CA THR A 163 2.99 -1.59 2.60
C THR A 163 3.75 -2.66 1.81
N LEU A 164 4.33 -3.66 2.47
CA LEU A 164 5.02 -4.72 1.77
C LEU A 164 4.06 -5.57 0.92
N MET A 165 2.90 -5.94 1.46
CA MET A 165 1.95 -6.77 0.72
C MET A 165 1.27 -6.02 -0.42
N PHE A 166 0.69 -4.85 -0.17
CA PHE A 166 -0.11 -4.13 -1.16
C PHE A 166 0.76 -3.29 -2.09
N ARG A 167 1.71 -2.52 -1.56
CA ARG A 167 2.51 -1.54 -2.33
C ARG A 167 3.82 -2.16 -2.84
N GLY A 168 4.38 -3.10 -2.11
CA GLY A 168 5.57 -3.83 -2.54
C GLY A 168 5.23 -4.95 -3.54
N LEU A 169 4.37 -5.86 -3.15
CA LEU A 169 4.09 -7.07 -3.91
C LEU A 169 2.97 -6.89 -4.94
N LEU A 170 1.78 -6.46 -4.52
CA LEU A 170 0.62 -6.40 -5.41
C LEU A 170 0.76 -5.28 -6.45
N GLN A 171 1.31 -4.13 -6.09
CA GLN A 171 1.45 -2.98 -6.99
C GLN A 171 2.59 -3.12 -7.99
N SER A 172 3.52 -4.08 -7.83
CA SER A 172 4.53 -4.36 -8.85
C SER A 172 3.93 -4.82 -10.18
N GLY A 173 2.77 -5.51 -10.13
CA GLY A 173 2.08 -6.05 -11.32
C GLY A 173 0.69 -5.49 -11.58
N ARG A 174 0.20 -4.51 -10.79
CA ARG A 174 -1.17 -3.98 -10.89
C ARG A 174 -1.20 -2.46 -10.86
N SER A 175 -2.28 -1.87 -11.41
CA SER A 175 -2.47 -0.41 -11.39
C SER A 175 -2.68 0.11 -9.96
N PHE A 176 -2.35 1.39 -9.73
CA PHE A 176 -2.56 2.01 -8.43
C PHE A 176 -4.03 2.01 -7.99
N LEU A 177 -4.98 2.13 -8.94
CA LEU A 177 -6.41 2.05 -8.65
C LEU A 177 -6.80 0.67 -8.13
N THR A 178 -6.35 -0.38 -8.80
CA THR A 178 -6.62 -1.77 -8.37
C THR A 178 -6.09 -2.02 -6.95
N VAL A 179 -4.86 -1.57 -6.68
CA VAL A 179 -4.24 -1.74 -5.37
C VAL A 179 -4.90 -0.86 -4.31
N GLY A 180 -5.25 0.38 -4.66
CA GLY A 180 -5.99 1.28 -3.77
C GLY A 180 -7.34 0.69 -3.38
N ILE A 181 -8.11 0.14 -4.33
CA ILE A 181 -9.39 -0.53 -4.05
C ILE A 181 -9.18 -1.78 -3.18
N ALA A 182 -8.22 -2.64 -3.55
CA ALA A 182 -7.92 -3.84 -2.76
C ALA A 182 -7.51 -3.50 -1.32
N GLY A 183 -6.64 -2.49 -1.14
CA GLY A 183 -6.24 -1.98 0.16
C GLY A 183 -7.40 -1.37 0.94
N SER A 184 -8.33 -0.69 0.26
CA SER A 184 -9.53 -0.12 0.89
C SER A 184 -10.47 -1.20 1.43
N LEU A 185 -10.73 -2.22 0.61
CA LEU A 185 -11.52 -3.39 1.03
C LEU A 185 -10.85 -4.12 2.19
N TRP A 186 -9.53 -4.29 2.10
CA TRP A 186 -8.73 -4.87 3.17
C TRP A 186 -8.86 -4.07 4.47
N SER A 187 -8.61 -2.77 4.45
CA SER A 187 -8.68 -1.92 5.64
C SER A 187 -10.10 -1.88 6.22
N ALA A 188 -11.13 -1.88 5.37
CA ALA A 188 -12.52 -1.99 5.83
C ALA A 188 -12.75 -3.32 6.56
N LEU A 189 -12.32 -4.44 5.99
CA LEU A 189 -12.43 -5.76 6.61
C LEU A 189 -11.60 -5.87 7.91
N PHE A 190 -10.48 -5.16 7.97
CA PHE A 190 -9.57 -5.17 9.10
C PHE A 190 -10.13 -4.37 10.30
N PHE A 191 -10.66 -3.17 10.06
CA PHE A 191 -11.06 -2.23 11.09
C PHE A 191 -12.56 -2.23 11.41
N LEU A 192 -13.45 -2.30 10.39
CA LEU A 192 -14.89 -2.15 10.63
C LEU A 192 -15.51 -3.19 11.56
N PRO A 193 -15.08 -4.46 11.57
CA PRO A 193 -15.63 -5.45 12.51
C PRO A 193 -15.38 -5.15 13.99
N MET A 194 -14.46 -4.23 14.29
CA MET A 194 -14.21 -3.77 15.67
C MET A 194 -15.21 -2.70 16.11
N ILE A 195 -15.99 -2.13 15.17
CA ILE A 195 -17.01 -1.13 15.45
C ILE A 195 -18.37 -1.83 15.48
N ASP A 196 -19.18 -1.49 16.47
CA ASP A 196 -20.58 -1.90 16.51
C ASP A 196 -21.36 -1.16 15.40
N LEU A 197 -21.49 -1.83 14.25
CA LEU A 197 -22.13 -1.26 13.06
C LEU A 197 -23.62 -0.95 13.30
N SER A 198 -24.28 -1.71 14.19
CA SER A 198 -25.70 -1.50 14.51
C SER A 198 -25.90 -0.22 15.31
N ARG A 199 -24.96 0.08 16.20
CA ARG A 199 -24.99 1.25 17.07
C ARG A 199 -24.39 2.51 16.44
N PHE A 200 -23.39 2.36 15.58
CA PHE A 200 -22.63 3.47 15.00
C PHE A 200 -22.48 3.40 13.46
N PRO A 201 -23.60 3.28 12.69
CA PRO A 201 -23.51 3.07 11.24
C PRO A 201 -22.88 4.26 10.51
N VAL A 202 -23.12 5.49 10.97
CA VAL A 202 -22.56 6.70 10.35
C VAL A 202 -21.04 6.77 10.59
N VAL A 203 -20.58 6.41 11.79
CA VAL A 203 -19.14 6.36 12.10
C VAL A 203 -18.45 5.33 11.22
N ALA A 204 -19.05 4.15 11.05
CA ALA A 204 -18.50 3.11 10.19
C ALA A 204 -18.43 3.56 8.72
N LEU A 205 -19.45 4.25 8.22
CA LEU A 205 -19.46 4.79 6.85
C LEU A 205 -18.36 5.84 6.65
N ILE A 206 -18.25 6.79 7.58
CA ILE A 206 -17.18 7.81 7.53
C ILE A 206 -15.81 7.15 7.56
N LEU A 207 -15.60 6.17 8.45
CA LEU A 207 -14.34 5.44 8.53
C LEU A 207 -14.04 4.70 7.23
N ALA A 208 -15.03 4.04 6.61
CA ALA A 208 -14.83 3.35 5.33
C ALA A 208 -14.40 4.33 4.21
N ILE A 209 -14.99 5.53 4.16
CA ILE A 209 -14.61 6.58 3.21
C ILE A 209 -13.18 7.04 3.47
N LEU A 210 -12.82 7.29 4.74
CA LEU A 210 -11.46 7.70 5.11
C LEU A 210 -10.42 6.63 4.80
N LEU A 211 -10.71 5.36 5.10
CA LEU A 211 -9.83 4.24 4.78
C LEU A 211 -9.61 4.12 3.26
N THR A 212 -10.66 4.38 2.47
CA THR A 212 -10.56 4.42 1.01
C THR A 212 -9.66 5.56 0.54
N LEU A 213 -9.85 6.77 1.05
CA LEU A 213 -9.02 7.93 0.74
C LEU A 213 -7.54 7.66 1.08
N PHE A 214 -7.27 7.07 2.26
CA PHE A 214 -5.90 6.77 2.69
C PHE A 214 -5.24 5.73 1.79
N ASN A 215 -5.92 4.63 1.49
CA ASN A 215 -5.35 3.59 0.63
C ASN A 215 -5.10 4.06 -0.79
N MET A 216 -5.97 4.91 -1.35
CA MET A 216 -5.73 5.57 -2.64
C MET A 216 -4.51 6.49 -2.57
N THR A 217 -4.38 7.26 -1.49
CA THR A 217 -3.22 8.15 -1.28
C THR A 217 -1.92 7.33 -1.20
N TYR A 218 -1.89 6.25 -0.42
CA TYR A 218 -0.68 5.40 -0.30
C TYR A 218 -0.30 4.75 -1.63
N ALA A 219 -1.27 4.23 -2.38
CA ALA A 219 -1.04 3.63 -3.68
C ALA A 219 -0.52 4.67 -4.71
N TYR A 220 -1.05 5.90 -4.68
CA TYR A 220 -0.58 7.00 -5.51
C TYR A 220 0.86 7.42 -5.15
N VAL A 221 1.14 7.61 -3.85
CA VAL A 221 2.49 7.96 -3.36
C VAL A 221 3.49 6.87 -3.76
N ARG A 222 3.12 5.58 -3.64
CA ARG A 222 3.99 4.48 -4.10
C ARG A 222 4.32 4.60 -5.58
N GLN A 223 3.33 4.90 -6.41
CA GLN A 223 3.53 5.03 -7.85
C GLN A 223 4.45 6.18 -8.24
N ARG A 224 4.40 7.28 -7.50
CA ARG A 224 5.13 8.52 -7.83
C ARG A 224 6.46 8.65 -7.11
N ASN A 225 6.53 8.22 -5.86
CA ASN A 225 7.63 8.56 -4.95
C ASN A 225 8.34 7.32 -4.37
N GLY A 226 7.79 6.11 -4.58
CA GLY A 226 8.43 4.88 -4.15
C GLY A 226 7.82 4.25 -2.89
N LEU A 227 8.40 3.10 -2.49
CA LEU A 227 7.84 2.24 -1.44
C LEU A 227 8.02 2.85 -0.04
N ALA A 228 9.20 3.38 0.24
CA ALA A 228 9.50 3.99 1.54
C ALA A 228 8.70 5.29 1.74
N ALA A 229 8.47 6.08 0.67
CA ALA A 229 7.61 7.25 0.73
C ALA A 229 6.17 6.88 1.07
N ALA A 230 5.64 5.80 0.49
CA ALA A 230 4.30 5.29 0.82
C ALA A 230 4.21 4.77 2.26
N TRP A 231 5.25 4.09 2.74
CA TRP A 231 5.32 3.65 4.15
C TRP A 231 5.32 4.83 5.11
N ILE A 232 6.14 5.86 4.85
CA ILE A 232 6.16 7.11 5.66
C ILE A 232 4.79 7.77 5.63
N ALA A 233 4.14 7.86 4.46
CA ALA A 233 2.81 8.43 4.34
C ALA A 233 1.80 7.68 5.21
N GLN A 234 1.83 6.34 5.19
CA GLN A 234 0.95 5.51 6.00
C GLN A 234 1.22 5.69 7.51
N VAL A 235 2.49 5.68 7.92
CA VAL A 235 2.86 5.90 9.33
C VAL A 235 2.35 7.24 9.83
N LEU A 236 2.59 8.32 9.08
CA LEU A 236 2.17 9.67 9.49
C LEU A 236 0.65 9.81 9.54
N ILE A 237 -0.09 9.29 8.56
CA ILE A 237 -1.56 9.29 8.61
C ILE A 237 -2.06 8.48 9.80
N ASN A 238 -1.48 7.31 10.07
CA ASN A 238 -1.86 6.50 11.23
C ASN A 238 -1.61 7.23 12.55
N VAL A 239 -0.49 7.93 12.67
CA VAL A 239 -0.21 8.73 13.88
C VAL A 239 -1.21 9.89 14.01
N LEU A 240 -1.44 10.65 12.94
CA LEU A 240 -2.33 11.82 12.98
C LEU A 240 -3.79 11.44 13.20
N VAL A 241 -4.28 10.41 12.48
CA VAL A 241 -5.72 10.13 12.41
C VAL A 241 -6.16 9.08 13.42
N PHE A 242 -5.28 8.16 13.81
CA PHE A 242 -5.63 7.10 14.74
C PHE A 242 -4.96 7.26 16.11
N TYR A 243 -3.63 7.49 16.15
CA TYR A 243 -2.93 7.52 17.43
C TYR A 243 -3.20 8.79 18.23
N LEU A 244 -3.11 9.98 17.64
CA LEU A 244 -3.36 11.22 18.37
C LEU A 244 -4.78 11.27 18.96
N PRO A 245 -5.86 11.00 18.19
CA PRO A 245 -7.20 10.95 18.77
C PRO A 245 -7.33 9.88 19.85
N TYR A 246 -6.69 8.72 19.70
CA TYR A 246 -6.68 7.68 20.73
C TYR A 246 -6.05 8.17 22.04
N SER A 247 -4.92 8.88 21.94
CA SER A 247 -4.18 9.36 23.12
C SER A 247 -4.84 10.55 23.85
N MET A 248 -5.71 11.29 23.14
CA MET A 248 -6.44 12.44 23.69
C MET A 248 -7.73 12.04 24.41
N GLY A 249 -8.22 10.86 24.22
CA GLY A 249 -9.46 10.35 24.82
C GLY A 249 -9.24 9.40 25.94
#